data_9a5ed76baabb69f743fe4ddae5fe98f1
#
_entry.id   9a5ed76baabb69f743fe4ddae5fe98f1
#
_cell.length_a   1.000
_cell.length_b   1.000
_cell.length_c   1.000
_cell.angle_alpha   90.00
_cell.angle_beta   90.00
_cell.angle_gamma   90.00
#
_symmetry.space_group_name_H-M   'P 1'
#
loop_
_entity.id
_entity.type
_entity.pdbx_description
1 polymer ?
#
loop_
_entity_poly.entity_id
_entity_poly.type
_entity_poly.pdbx_seq_one_letter_code
_entity_poly.pdbx_strand_id
1 'polypeptide(L)'
;LDQVIEYIKDLHFDENDLAYLKSLNIFDDDFLEYLANFHFSGDIYAIPEGTVIFPREPIIKVVAPIMEAQLVETAILNILNHQCLIATKSARVCYAAKGDGVMEFGLRRAQGPDAGTYGARAAVIGGCTGTSNVLAGQLFDVPVKGTHAHSWIMSFPDEYTAFKKYAELYPSACILLVDTYDTLKSGMPNAIRVFKEMREAGIPLTFYGIRMDSGDLAYLSKKVRKMLDEAGFPDAVISASNDLDEYLIESCLLYTSPSPRDVEES
;
A
#
# COMPACT_ATOMS: atom_id res chain seq x y z
N LEU A 1 15.54 8.30 1.13
CA LEU A 1 16.87 8.94 1.26
C LEU A 1 17.20 9.18 2.73
N ASP A 2 16.25 9.66 3.53
CA ASP A 2 16.43 9.91 4.98
C ASP A 2 16.95 8.67 5.72
N GLN A 3 16.38 7.49 5.44
CA GLN A 3 16.85 6.22 6.00
C GLN A 3 18.33 5.92 5.69
N VAL A 4 18.80 6.28 4.49
CA VAL A 4 20.22 6.14 4.11
C VAL A 4 21.07 7.10 4.92
N ILE A 5 20.61 8.34 5.08
CA ILE A 5 21.32 9.37 5.84
C ILE A 5 21.43 9.01 7.32
N GLU A 6 20.32 8.55 7.91
CA GLU A 6 20.29 8.07 9.31
C GLU A 6 21.24 6.88 9.51
N TYR A 7 21.12 5.86 8.64
CA TYR A 7 22.02 4.71 8.70
C TYR A 7 23.50 5.10 8.68
N ILE A 8 23.91 6.01 7.79
CA ILE A 8 25.31 6.42 7.66
C ILE A 8 25.77 7.25 8.86
N LYS A 9 24.92 8.11 9.41
CA LYS A 9 25.24 8.90 10.60
C LYS A 9 25.40 8.04 11.85
N ASP A 10 24.59 6.98 11.94
CA ASP A 10 24.55 6.10 13.11
C ASP A 10 25.51 4.88 12.96
N LEU A 11 26.11 4.69 11.78
CA LEU A 11 26.99 3.56 11.52
C LEU A 11 28.25 3.61 12.38
N HIS A 12 28.33 2.69 13.31
CA HIS A 12 29.47 2.46 14.18
C HIS A 12 29.56 0.98 14.54
N PHE A 13 30.66 0.56 15.13
CA PHE A 13 30.88 -0.81 15.60
C PHE A 13 31.12 -0.78 17.12
N ASP A 14 30.22 -1.38 17.87
CA ASP A 14 30.32 -1.45 19.32
C ASP A 14 31.23 -2.57 19.77
N GLU A 15 31.49 -2.68 21.10
CA GLU A 15 32.35 -3.71 21.67
C GLU A 15 31.86 -5.14 21.39
N ASN A 16 30.54 -5.35 21.28
CA ASN A 16 29.96 -6.67 20.99
C ASN A 16 30.19 -7.04 19.51
N ASP A 17 30.02 -6.07 18.60
CA ASP A 17 30.30 -6.25 17.17
C ASP A 17 31.77 -6.64 16.96
N LEU A 18 32.71 -5.90 17.57
CA LEU A 18 34.11 -6.14 17.46
C LEU A 18 34.51 -7.50 18.06
N ALA A 19 33.96 -7.86 19.23
CA ALA A 19 34.18 -9.16 19.84
C ALA A 19 33.71 -10.31 18.98
N TYR A 20 32.52 -10.14 18.35
CA TYR A 20 32.02 -11.13 17.42
C TYR A 20 32.88 -11.25 16.16
N LEU A 21 33.25 -10.15 15.53
CA LEU A 21 34.11 -10.14 14.34
C LEU A 21 35.48 -10.78 14.64
N LYS A 22 36.07 -10.48 15.81
CA LYS A 22 37.30 -11.11 16.26
C LYS A 22 37.18 -12.63 16.44
N SER A 23 36.02 -13.09 16.93
CA SER A 23 35.76 -14.54 17.12
C SER A 23 35.74 -15.35 15.83
N LEU A 24 35.46 -14.70 14.68
CA LEU A 24 35.46 -15.33 13.36
C LEU A 24 36.86 -15.72 12.87
N ASN A 25 37.91 -15.13 13.42
CA ASN A 25 39.34 -15.35 13.06
C ASN A 25 39.64 -15.15 11.57
N ILE A 26 38.97 -14.20 10.93
CA ILE A 26 39.16 -13.84 9.50
C ILE A 26 39.65 -12.41 9.32
N PHE A 27 39.66 -11.61 10.39
CA PHE A 27 40.10 -10.22 10.39
C PHE A 27 41.33 -10.08 11.29
N ASP A 28 42.30 -9.25 10.88
CA ASP A 28 43.45 -8.88 11.69
C ASP A 28 43.10 -7.80 12.72
N ASP A 29 43.98 -7.63 13.70
CA ASP A 29 43.75 -6.69 14.79
C ASP A 29 43.77 -5.23 14.29
N ASP A 30 44.56 -4.90 13.27
CA ASP A 30 44.64 -3.54 12.71
C ASP A 30 43.29 -3.14 12.05
N PHE A 31 42.63 -4.08 11.36
CA PHE A 31 41.31 -3.82 10.78
C PHE A 31 40.22 -3.69 11.86
N LEU A 32 40.29 -4.49 12.92
CA LEU A 32 39.35 -4.38 14.05
C LEU A 32 39.51 -3.04 14.77
N GLU A 33 40.76 -2.55 14.93
CA GLU A 33 41.00 -1.21 15.47
C GLU A 33 40.48 -0.10 14.57
N TYR A 34 40.58 -0.25 13.23
CA TYR A 34 39.97 0.66 12.26
C TYR A 34 38.47 0.70 12.44
N LEU A 35 37.78 -0.44 12.56
CA LEU A 35 36.35 -0.51 12.77
C LEU A 35 35.93 0.10 14.11
N ALA A 36 36.69 -0.08 15.19
CA ALA A 36 36.44 0.52 16.50
C ALA A 36 36.37 2.06 16.45
N ASN A 37 37.12 2.65 15.53
CA ASN A 37 37.20 4.10 15.32
C ASN A 37 36.45 4.56 14.06
N PHE A 38 35.61 3.70 13.48
CA PHE A 38 34.95 3.96 12.22
C PHE A 38 34.00 5.16 12.31
N HIS A 39 34.12 6.04 11.35
CA HIS A 39 33.14 7.07 11.04
C HIS A 39 33.18 7.34 9.53
N PHE A 40 32.02 7.58 8.95
CA PHE A 40 31.93 7.93 7.53
C PHE A 40 32.38 9.40 7.35
N SER A 41 33.43 9.61 6.54
CA SER A 41 34.02 10.93 6.30
C SER A 41 33.77 11.46 4.87
N GLY A 42 33.09 10.67 4.04
CA GLY A 42 32.87 10.97 2.62
C GLY A 42 31.68 11.86 2.34
N ASP A 43 31.47 12.14 1.04
CA ASP A 43 30.35 12.86 0.52
C ASP A 43 29.38 11.94 -0.20
N ILE A 44 28.07 12.25 -0.10
CA ILE A 44 26.99 11.55 -0.80
C ILE A 44 26.20 12.54 -1.62
N TYR A 45 26.06 12.25 -2.90
CA TYR A 45 25.23 12.98 -3.85
C TYR A 45 24.09 12.08 -4.28
N ALA A 46 22.86 12.54 -4.13
CA ALA A 46 21.68 11.74 -4.45
C ALA A 46 20.66 12.52 -5.29
N ILE A 47 19.94 11.81 -6.14
CA ILE A 47 18.75 12.35 -6.81
C ILE A 47 17.64 12.51 -5.76
N PRO A 48 16.88 13.62 -5.76
CA PRO A 48 15.76 13.81 -4.86
C PRO A 48 14.71 12.69 -4.97
N GLU A 49 14.14 12.28 -3.83
CA GLU A 49 13.07 11.28 -3.80
C GLU A 49 11.86 11.71 -4.65
N GLY A 50 11.16 10.71 -5.21
CA GLY A 50 10.02 10.92 -6.11
C GLY A 50 10.40 11.30 -7.55
N THR A 51 11.68 11.51 -7.85
CA THR A 51 12.15 11.76 -9.21
C THR A 51 12.12 10.45 -10.01
N VAL A 52 11.56 10.50 -11.22
CA VAL A 52 11.64 9.38 -12.16
C VAL A 52 13.08 9.23 -12.66
N ILE A 53 13.60 8.02 -12.57
CA ILE A 53 14.96 7.65 -12.97
C ILE A 53 14.92 6.62 -14.09
N PHE A 54 16.00 6.57 -14.87
CA PHE A 54 16.15 5.62 -15.98
C PHE A 54 17.31 4.64 -15.74
N PRO A 55 17.28 3.45 -16.36
CA PRO A 55 18.36 2.50 -16.26
C PRO A 55 19.71 3.12 -16.63
N ARG A 56 20.74 2.79 -15.84
CA ARG A 56 22.13 3.27 -15.99
C ARG A 56 22.37 4.73 -15.56
N GLU A 57 21.40 5.41 -14.99
CA GLU A 57 21.63 6.68 -14.32
C GLU A 57 22.08 6.42 -12.87
N PRO A 58 23.11 7.12 -12.37
CA PRO A 58 23.52 6.99 -10.96
C PRO A 58 22.49 7.66 -10.05
N ILE A 59 21.83 6.87 -9.22
CA ILE A 59 20.84 7.36 -8.25
C ILE A 59 21.54 8.01 -7.05
N ILE A 60 22.60 7.35 -6.57
CA ILE A 60 23.49 7.84 -5.51
C ILE A 60 24.94 7.72 -5.97
N LYS A 61 25.72 8.74 -5.66
CA LYS A 61 27.16 8.75 -5.84
C LYS A 61 27.83 8.96 -4.48
N VAL A 62 28.67 8.01 -4.07
CA VAL A 62 29.49 8.08 -2.87
C VAL A 62 30.90 8.44 -3.24
N VAL A 63 31.49 9.41 -2.58
CA VAL A 63 32.90 9.82 -2.73
C VAL A 63 33.53 9.74 -1.35
N ALA A 64 34.28 8.69 -1.08
CA ALA A 64 34.85 8.38 0.24
C ALA A 64 36.12 7.55 0.11
N PRO A 65 36.94 7.41 1.17
CA PRO A 65 37.96 6.37 1.25
C PRO A 65 37.36 5.00 0.93
N ILE A 66 38.15 4.16 0.22
CA ILE A 66 37.63 2.89 -0.34
C ILE A 66 36.97 1.98 0.70
N MET A 67 37.53 1.89 1.92
CA MET A 67 36.97 1.05 2.97
C MET A 67 35.60 1.56 3.44
N GLU A 68 35.47 2.87 3.62
CA GLU A 68 34.21 3.50 3.99
C GLU A 68 33.14 3.30 2.92
N ALA A 69 33.51 3.52 1.64
CA ALA A 69 32.62 3.36 0.50
C ALA A 69 32.09 1.93 0.38
N GLN A 70 32.96 0.93 0.60
CA GLN A 70 32.56 -0.49 0.54
C GLN A 70 31.67 -0.91 1.73
N LEU A 71 31.92 -0.40 2.93
CA LEU A 71 31.12 -0.72 4.12
C LEU A 71 29.68 -0.24 4.01
N VAL A 72 29.43 0.92 3.38
CA VAL A 72 28.09 1.47 3.24
C VAL A 72 27.33 0.97 2.00
N GLU A 73 28.01 0.41 1.00
CA GLU A 73 27.45 0.01 -0.27
C GLU A 73 26.24 -0.91 -0.14
N THR A 74 26.40 -2.02 0.56
CA THR A 74 25.35 -3.07 0.65
C THR A 74 24.08 -2.54 1.30
N ALA A 75 24.21 -1.77 2.37
CA ALA A 75 23.06 -1.21 3.07
C ALA A 75 22.31 -0.17 2.20
N ILE A 76 23.05 0.71 1.54
CA ILE A 76 22.47 1.70 0.62
C ILE A 76 21.70 0.99 -0.50
N LEU A 77 22.31 0.00 -1.14
CA LEU A 77 21.67 -0.78 -2.21
C LEU A 77 20.40 -1.48 -1.72
N ASN A 78 20.43 -2.09 -0.55
CA ASN A 78 19.28 -2.79 0.02
C ASN A 78 18.12 -1.83 0.29
N ILE A 79 18.39 -0.69 0.93
CA ILE A 79 17.39 0.34 1.25
C ILE A 79 16.75 0.89 -0.02
N LEU A 80 17.56 1.26 -1.01
CA LEU A 80 17.06 1.87 -2.25
C LEU A 80 16.32 0.88 -3.13
N ASN A 81 16.88 -0.32 -3.33
CA ASN A 81 16.32 -1.30 -4.25
C ASN A 81 14.89 -1.67 -3.87
N HIS A 82 14.64 -1.99 -2.60
CA HIS A 82 13.30 -2.33 -2.13
C HIS A 82 12.30 -1.19 -2.38
N GLN A 83 12.64 0.03 -1.95
CA GLN A 83 11.73 1.17 -2.06
C GLN A 83 11.52 1.61 -3.52
N CYS A 84 12.56 1.59 -4.35
CA CYS A 84 12.42 1.90 -5.79
C CYS A 84 11.53 0.88 -6.52
N LEU A 85 11.66 -0.41 -6.22
CA LEU A 85 10.82 -1.45 -6.82
C LEU A 85 9.35 -1.30 -6.43
N ILE A 86 9.07 -1.05 -5.14
CA ILE A 86 7.70 -0.84 -4.68
C ILE A 86 7.10 0.44 -5.26
N ALA A 87 7.82 1.55 -5.23
CA ALA A 87 7.35 2.81 -5.83
C ALA A 87 7.07 2.66 -7.33
N THR A 88 7.95 1.98 -8.06
CA THR A 88 7.77 1.70 -9.49
C THR A 88 6.53 0.86 -9.75
N LYS A 89 6.35 -0.23 -9.00
CA LYS A 89 5.16 -1.09 -9.12
C LYS A 89 3.89 -0.31 -8.81
N SER A 90 3.89 0.47 -7.73
CA SER A 90 2.76 1.32 -7.34
C SER A 90 2.43 2.36 -8.40
N ALA A 91 3.44 3.02 -8.98
CA ALA A 91 3.23 3.99 -10.04
C ALA A 91 2.58 3.36 -11.29
N ARG A 92 2.98 2.14 -11.67
CA ARG A 92 2.36 1.40 -12.78
C ARG A 92 0.91 1.05 -12.49
N VAL A 93 0.61 0.58 -11.28
CA VAL A 93 -0.74 0.27 -10.83
C VAL A 93 -1.61 1.52 -10.80
N CYS A 94 -1.13 2.62 -10.24
CA CYS A 94 -1.84 3.90 -10.22
C CYS A 94 -2.08 4.46 -11.63
N TYR A 95 -1.11 4.31 -12.52
CA TYR A 95 -1.26 4.71 -13.93
C TYR A 95 -2.37 3.90 -14.63
N ALA A 96 -2.39 2.57 -14.42
CA ALA A 96 -3.43 1.70 -14.96
C ALA A 96 -4.83 2.01 -14.40
N ALA A 97 -4.92 2.54 -13.18
CA ALA A 97 -6.17 2.93 -12.53
C ALA A 97 -6.81 4.22 -13.10
N LYS A 98 -6.14 4.91 -14.04
CA LYS A 98 -6.68 6.05 -14.80
C LYS A 98 -7.32 7.16 -13.95
N GLY A 99 -6.79 7.40 -12.76
CA GLY A 99 -7.25 8.41 -11.82
C GLY A 99 -8.08 7.89 -10.66
N ASP A 100 -8.50 6.63 -10.68
CA ASP A 100 -9.12 6.00 -9.52
C ASP A 100 -8.11 5.82 -8.39
N GLY A 101 -8.60 5.93 -7.15
CA GLY A 101 -7.75 5.83 -5.96
C GLY A 101 -7.24 4.41 -5.72
N VAL A 102 -5.93 4.25 -5.60
CA VAL A 102 -5.28 2.98 -5.24
C VAL A 102 -4.83 3.03 -3.78
N MET A 103 -5.16 2.00 -3.01
CA MET A 103 -4.75 1.84 -1.61
C MET A 103 -3.77 0.69 -1.46
N GLU A 104 -2.72 0.90 -0.67
CA GLU A 104 -1.73 -0.12 -0.36
C GLU A 104 -2.20 -0.99 0.82
N PHE A 105 -2.32 -2.31 0.60
CA PHE A 105 -2.74 -3.30 1.61
C PHE A 105 -1.77 -4.49 1.70
N GLY A 106 -0.51 -4.30 1.32
CA GLY A 106 0.50 -5.35 1.17
C GLY A 106 1.23 -5.74 2.46
N LEU A 107 1.01 -5.09 3.62
CA LEU A 107 1.76 -5.32 4.86
C LEU A 107 1.90 -6.81 5.21
N ARG A 108 0.84 -7.59 5.15
CA ARG A 108 0.84 -9.03 5.49
C ARG A 108 1.62 -9.91 4.48
N ARG A 109 2.04 -9.37 3.35
CA ARG A 109 2.76 -10.06 2.26
C ARG A 109 4.19 -9.57 2.08
N ALA A 110 4.61 -8.57 2.87
CA ALA A 110 5.96 -8.02 2.82
C ALA A 110 7.01 -8.98 3.43
N GLN A 111 8.26 -8.84 3.03
CA GLN A 111 9.40 -9.60 3.55
C GLN A 111 9.90 -9.02 4.87
N GLY A 112 9.06 -9.09 5.89
CA GLY A 112 9.33 -8.59 7.23
C GLY A 112 8.70 -7.23 7.52
N PRO A 113 8.70 -6.81 8.81
CA PRO A 113 8.01 -5.61 9.28
C PRO A 113 8.52 -4.33 8.62
N ASP A 114 9.83 -4.19 8.51
CA ASP A 114 10.46 -3.01 7.93
C ASP A 114 10.13 -2.89 6.44
N ALA A 115 10.20 -4.01 5.70
CA ALA A 115 9.78 -4.04 4.30
C ALA A 115 8.31 -3.62 4.13
N GLY A 116 7.42 -4.01 5.05
CA GLY A 116 6.02 -3.57 5.04
C GLY A 116 5.87 -2.08 5.33
N THR A 117 6.65 -1.56 6.26
CA THR A 117 6.57 -0.14 6.69
C THR A 117 7.14 0.79 5.62
N TYR A 118 8.36 0.53 5.16
CA TYR A 118 8.98 1.33 4.09
C TYR A 118 8.33 1.07 2.71
N GLY A 119 7.79 -0.13 2.50
CA GLY A 119 6.98 -0.44 1.31
C GLY A 119 5.71 0.40 1.24
N ALA A 120 5.01 0.60 2.34
CA ALA A 120 3.84 1.48 2.40
C ALA A 120 4.19 2.94 2.05
N ARG A 121 5.31 3.46 2.60
CA ARG A 121 5.84 4.78 2.24
C ARG A 121 6.16 4.88 0.75
N ALA A 122 6.88 3.90 0.22
CA ALA A 122 7.25 3.86 -1.19
C ALA A 122 6.03 3.78 -2.12
N ALA A 123 4.98 3.05 -1.72
CA ALA A 123 3.74 2.97 -2.48
C ALA A 123 3.02 4.33 -2.57
N VAL A 124 3.02 5.11 -1.50
CA VAL A 124 2.46 6.48 -1.52
C VAL A 124 3.30 7.41 -2.41
N ILE A 125 4.62 7.31 -2.38
CA ILE A 125 5.50 8.03 -3.33
C ILE A 125 5.15 7.63 -4.78
N GLY A 126 4.83 6.36 -5.02
CA GLY A 126 4.40 5.83 -6.32
C GLY A 126 2.98 6.22 -6.75
N GLY A 127 2.23 6.95 -5.90
CA GLY A 127 0.90 7.50 -6.24
C GLY A 127 -0.28 6.84 -5.50
N CYS A 128 -0.04 5.86 -4.61
CA CYS A 128 -1.11 5.32 -3.78
C CYS A 128 -1.70 6.39 -2.84
N THR A 129 -3.02 6.37 -2.68
CA THR A 129 -3.76 7.39 -1.89
C THR A 129 -3.76 7.12 -0.39
N GLY A 130 -3.16 6.03 0.05
CA GLY A 130 -3.05 5.66 1.46
C GLY A 130 -2.66 4.21 1.66
N THR A 131 -2.46 3.84 2.92
CA THR A 131 -2.06 2.49 3.34
C THR A 131 -2.91 2.02 4.52
N SER A 132 -3.01 0.71 4.71
CA SER A 132 -3.55 0.12 5.94
C SER A 132 -2.52 0.01 7.07
N ASN A 133 -1.26 0.34 6.82
CA ASN A 133 -0.19 0.29 7.80
C ASN A 133 -0.19 1.55 8.69
N VAL A 134 -0.78 1.41 9.89
CA VAL A 134 -0.91 2.51 10.86
C VAL A 134 0.46 3.03 11.32
N LEU A 135 1.46 2.15 11.46
CA LEU A 135 2.82 2.54 11.83
C LEU A 135 3.47 3.41 10.74
N ALA A 136 3.27 3.04 9.46
CA ALA A 136 3.74 3.87 8.36
C ALA A 136 3.06 5.24 8.36
N GLY A 137 1.76 5.30 8.69
CA GLY A 137 1.04 6.56 8.88
C GLY A 137 1.66 7.43 9.96
N GLN A 138 2.02 6.84 11.08
CA GLN A 138 2.64 7.54 12.22
C GLN A 138 4.06 8.04 11.89
N LEU A 139 4.87 7.20 11.25
CA LEU A 139 6.28 7.51 11.00
C LEU A 139 6.49 8.48 9.83
N PHE A 140 5.64 8.41 8.80
CA PHE A 140 5.86 9.12 7.53
C PHE A 140 4.75 10.10 7.17
N ASP A 141 3.78 10.30 8.05
CA ASP A 141 2.61 11.17 7.81
C ASP A 141 1.86 10.83 6.51
N VAL A 142 1.76 9.53 6.20
CA VAL A 142 1.01 9.06 5.02
C VAL A 142 -0.43 8.72 5.42
N PRO A 143 -1.43 8.93 4.53
CA PRO A 143 -2.83 8.69 4.85
C PRO A 143 -3.10 7.23 5.21
N VAL A 144 -3.75 7.02 6.37
CA VAL A 144 -4.17 5.69 6.81
C VAL A 144 -5.62 5.47 6.39
N LYS A 145 -5.86 4.37 5.68
CA LYS A 145 -7.18 3.97 5.19
C LYS A 145 -7.37 2.47 5.32
N GLY A 146 -8.61 2.04 5.48
CA GLY A 146 -8.92 0.61 5.56
C GLY A 146 -10.41 0.36 5.59
N THR A 147 -10.76 -0.93 5.56
CA THR A 147 -12.12 -1.43 5.71
C THR A 147 -12.10 -2.62 6.66
N HIS A 148 -13.29 -3.16 6.99
CA HIS A 148 -13.35 -4.40 7.76
C HIS A 148 -12.95 -5.64 6.94
N ALA A 149 -12.67 -6.74 7.62
CA ALA A 149 -12.29 -8.02 7.03
C ALA A 149 -13.48 -9.01 7.01
N HIS A 150 -13.36 -10.10 6.23
CA HIS A 150 -14.33 -11.20 6.23
C HIS A 150 -14.53 -11.78 7.64
N SER A 151 -13.46 -11.92 8.43
CA SER A 151 -13.53 -12.40 9.81
C SER A 151 -14.40 -11.52 10.72
N TRP A 152 -14.47 -10.22 10.47
CA TRP A 152 -15.41 -9.33 11.16
C TRP A 152 -16.86 -9.75 10.89
N ILE A 153 -17.22 -9.95 9.61
CA ILE A 153 -18.57 -10.36 9.23
C ILE A 153 -18.91 -11.72 9.84
N MET A 154 -17.99 -12.67 9.77
CA MET A 154 -18.16 -14.03 10.29
C MET A 154 -18.27 -14.09 11.82
N SER A 155 -17.90 -13.03 12.54
CA SER A 155 -18.04 -12.96 13.99
C SER A 155 -19.47 -12.58 14.47
N PHE A 156 -20.35 -12.24 13.54
CA PHE A 156 -21.75 -11.90 13.81
C PHE A 156 -22.68 -13.06 13.42
N PRO A 157 -23.90 -13.10 13.97
CA PRO A 157 -24.89 -14.14 13.62
C PRO A 157 -25.27 -14.17 12.14
N ASP A 158 -25.26 -13.01 11.49
CA ASP A 158 -25.55 -12.84 10.08
C ASP A 158 -24.87 -11.58 9.50
N GLU A 159 -24.77 -11.51 8.19
CA GLU A 159 -24.08 -10.47 7.44
C GLU A 159 -24.75 -9.09 7.60
N TYR A 160 -26.09 -9.04 7.64
CA TYR A 160 -26.81 -7.80 7.86
C TYR A 160 -26.47 -7.18 9.20
N THR A 161 -26.43 -7.97 10.27
CA THR A 161 -26.09 -7.50 11.62
C THR A 161 -24.66 -6.93 11.64
N ALA A 162 -23.72 -7.59 11.00
CA ALA A 162 -22.35 -7.09 10.85
C ALA A 162 -22.32 -5.74 10.12
N PHE A 163 -22.97 -5.64 8.97
CA PHE A 163 -23.01 -4.40 8.18
C PHE A 163 -23.67 -3.25 8.94
N LYS A 164 -24.77 -3.52 9.64
CA LYS A 164 -25.45 -2.52 10.46
C LYS A 164 -24.54 -2.00 11.57
N LYS A 165 -23.83 -2.87 12.26
CA LYS A 165 -22.88 -2.48 13.29
C LYS A 165 -21.73 -1.66 12.75
N TYR A 166 -21.21 -2.01 11.57
CA TYR A 166 -20.17 -1.22 10.92
C TYR A 166 -20.66 0.17 10.52
N ALA A 167 -21.87 0.26 9.96
CA ALA A 167 -22.49 1.53 9.58
C ALA A 167 -22.77 2.44 10.79
N GLU A 168 -23.15 1.87 11.95
CA GLU A 168 -23.29 2.61 13.20
C GLU A 168 -21.97 3.21 13.71
N LEU A 169 -20.84 2.49 13.53
CA LEU A 169 -19.51 2.93 13.97
C LEU A 169 -18.85 3.92 12.98
N TYR A 170 -19.08 3.74 11.69
CA TYR A 170 -18.42 4.51 10.64
C TYR A 170 -19.43 5.09 9.63
N PRO A 171 -20.38 5.91 10.08
CA PRO A 171 -21.45 6.40 9.19
C PRO A 171 -20.97 7.29 8.04
N SER A 172 -19.86 8.02 8.25
CA SER A 172 -19.30 8.92 7.24
C SER A 172 -18.32 8.24 6.26
N ALA A 173 -17.96 6.96 6.51
CA ALA A 173 -17.00 6.20 5.70
C ALA A 173 -17.41 4.71 5.66
N CYS A 174 -18.64 4.44 5.22
CA CYS A 174 -19.27 3.12 5.28
C CYS A 174 -19.00 2.32 4.02
N ILE A 175 -17.92 1.56 3.97
CA ILE A 175 -17.60 0.62 2.89
C ILE A 175 -17.82 -0.81 3.38
N LEU A 176 -18.78 -1.51 2.78
CA LEU A 176 -19.22 -2.84 3.20
C LEU A 176 -18.61 -3.93 2.30
N LEU A 177 -17.95 -4.92 2.91
CA LEU A 177 -17.34 -6.06 2.21
C LEU A 177 -18.43 -7.12 1.93
N VAL A 178 -18.82 -7.26 0.67
CA VAL A 178 -20.06 -7.96 0.29
C VAL A 178 -19.87 -9.40 -0.22
N ASP A 179 -18.65 -9.90 -0.23
CA ASP A 179 -18.32 -11.20 -0.81
C ASP A 179 -17.92 -12.27 0.22
N THR A 180 -18.34 -12.09 1.48
CA THR A 180 -18.07 -13.09 2.53
C THR A 180 -18.78 -14.42 2.26
N TYR A 181 -20.01 -14.39 1.75
CA TYR A 181 -20.81 -15.58 1.44
C TYR A 181 -21.22 -15.63 -0.03
N ASP A 182 -22.19 -14.81 -0.45
CA ASP A 182 -22.62 -14.70 -1.85
C ASP A 182 -22.86 -13.23 -2.17
N THR A 183 -22.01 -12.67 -3.00
CA THR A 183 -22.02 -11.25 -3.35
C THR A 183 -23.39 -10.77 -3.84
N LEU A 184 -24.01 -11.50 -4.75
CA LEU A 184 -25.25 -11.03 -5.41
C LEU A 184 -26.53 -11.40 -4.65
N LYS A 185 -26.53 -12.56 -3.94
CA LYS A 185 -27.74 -13.06 -3.27
C LYS A 185 -27.81 -12.67 -1.78
N SER A 186 -26.68 -12.37 -1.14
CA SER A 186 -26.60 -12.03 0.27
C SER A 186 -25.97 -10.65 0.49
N GLY A 187 -24.70 -10.47 0.14
CA GLY A 187 -23.94 -9.26 0.45
C GLY A 187 -24.59 -7.99 -0.08
N MET A 188 -24.90 -7.94 -1.36
CA MET A 188 -25.50 -6.76 -1.98
C MET A 188 -26.91 -6.44 -1.45
N PRO A 189 -27.84 -7.39 -1.31
CA PRO A 189 -29.15 -7.10 -0.69
C PRO A 189 -29.04 -6.57 0.74
N ASN A 190 -28.13 -7.12 1.55
CA ASN A 190 -27.91 -6.66 2.92
C ASN A 190 -27.26 -5.27 2.97
N ALA A 191 -26.27 -5.00 2.12
CA ALA A 191 -25.66 -3.68 2.03
C ALA A 191 -26.67 -2.59 1.61
N ILE A 192 -27.45 -2.86 0.57
CA ILE A 192 -28.52 -1.95 0.09
C ILE A 192 -29.54 -1.70 1.20
N ARG A 193 -29.91 -2.72 1.95
CA ARG A 193 -30.82 -2.58 3.09
C ARG A 193 -30.25 -1.63 4.15
N VAL A 194 -28.98 -1.79 4.52
CA VAL A 194 -28.31 -0.90 5.48
C VAL A 194 -28.25 0.53 4.97
N PHE A 195 -27.90 0.76 3.70
CA PHE A 195 -27.88 2.11 3.13
C PHE A 195 -29.26 2.77 3.11
N LYS A 196 -30.33 2.01 2.87
CA LYS A 196 -31.71 2.51 2.97
C LYS A 196 -32.05 2.91 4.41
N GLU A 197 -31.74 2.07 5.38
CA GLU A 197 -31.96 2.37 6.80
C GLU A 197 -31.17 3.61 7.25
N MET A 198 -29.90 3.77 6.81
CA MET A 198 -29.11 4.98 7.08
C MET A 198 -29.81 6.23 6.52
N ARG A 199 -30.25 6.18 5.28
CA ARG A 199 -30.93 7.30 4.61
C ARG A 199 -32.26 7.63 5.28
N GLU A 200 -33.06 6.64 5.67
CA GLU A 200 -34.33 6.82 6.38
C GLU A 200 -34.13 7.41 7.79
N ALA A 201 -33.01 7.06 8.45
CA ALA A 201 -32.61 7.64 9.72
C ALA A 201 -32.00 9.04 9.61
N GLY A 202 -31.90 9.61 8.41
CA GLY A 202 -31.30 10.93 8.18
C GLY A 202 -29.80 10.99 8.33
N ILE A 203 -29.10 9.83 8.32
CA ILE A 203 -27.64 9.76 8.39
C ILE A 203 -27.06 10.13 7.03
N PRO A 204 -26.15 11.14 6.95
CA PRO A 204 -25.56 11.55 5.68
C PRO A 204 -24.66 10.44 5.10
N LEU A 205 -24.96 10.02 3.88
CA LEU A 205 -24.13 9.09 3.12
C LEU A 205 -23.03 9.89 2.37
N THR A 206 -21.95 10.25 3.07
CA THR A 206 -20.90 11.12 2.52
C THR A 206 -19.90 10.32 1.69
N PHE A 207 -19.32 9.27 2.26
CA PHE A 207 -18.45 8.32 1.57
C PHE A 207 -18.91 6.91 1.93
N TYR A 208 -19.55 6.25 1.00
CA TYR A 208 -20.17 4.94 1.23
C TYR A 208 -20.09 4.08 -0.02
N GLY A 209 -20.22 2.78 0.17
CA GLY A 209 -20.20 1.84 -0.95
C GLY A 209 -19.89 0.43 -0.53
N ILE A 210 -19.40 -0.33 -1.49
CA ILE A 210 -19.08 -1.75 -1.27
C ILE A 210 -17.65 -2.08 -1.65
N ARG A 211 -17.14 -3.17 -1.07
CA ARG A 211 -15.86 -3.77 -1.44
C ARG A 211 -16.10 -5.21 -1.87
N MET A 212 -15.41 -5.60 -2.94
CA MET A 212 -15.31 -6.98 -3.41
C MET A 212 -13.85 -7.40 -3.38
N ASP A 213 -13.58 -8.61 -2.87
CA ASP A 213 -12.22 -9.15 -2.66
C ASP A 213 -12.03 -10.49 -3.39
N SER A 214 -13.04 -10.98 -4.13
CA SER A 214 -13.03 -12.29 -4.77
C SER A 214 -13.94 -12.39 -5.99
N GLY A 215 -13.76 -13.46 -6.77
CA GLY A 215 -14.54 -13.76 -7.97
C GLY A 215 -14.10 -12.96 -9.20
N ASP A 216 -14.92 -13.02 -10.24
CA ASP A 216 -14.72 -12.21 -11.46
C ASP A 216 -15.12 -10.75 -11.19
N LEU A 217 -14.13 -9.94 -10.84
CA LEU A 217 -14.34 -8.54 -10.45
C LEU A 217 -14.95 -7.70 -11.57
N ALA A 218 -14.58 -7.95 -12.83
CA ALA A 218 -15.13 -7.23 -13.98
C ALA A 218 -16.62 -7.55 -14.20
N TYR A 219 -16.99 -8.82 -14.07
CA TYR A 219 -18.39 -9.23 -14.15
C TYR A 219 -19.21 -8.74 -12.95
N LEU A 220 -18.69 -8.96 -11.74
CA LEU A 220 -19.39 -8.63 -10.50
C LEU A 220 -19.59 -7.12 -10.36
N SER A 221 -18.58 -6.29 -10.70
CA SER A 221 -18.70 -4.82 -10.59
C SER A 221 -19.84 -4.27 -11.44
N LYS A 222 -20.05 -4.76 -12.66
CA LYS A 222 -21.19 -4.39 -13.49
C LYS A 222 -22.52 -4.77 -12.85
N LYS A 223 -22.61 -5.97 -12.26
CA LYS A 223 -23.84 -6.42 -11.61
C LYS A 223 -24.15 -5.62 -10.36
N VAL A 224 -23.14 -5.38 -9.50
CA VAL A 224 -23.34 -4.62 -8.27
C VAL A 224 -23.62 -3.15 -8.57
N ARG A 225 -23.00 -2.56 -9.61
CA ARG A 225 -23.32 -1.19 -10.05
C ARG A 225 -24.81 -1.07 -10.41
N LYS A 226 -25.28 -1.99 -11.24
CA LYS A 226 -26.70 -2.04 -11.62
C LYS A 226 -27.62 -2.16 -10.39
N MET A 227 -27.29 -3.03 -9.44
CA MET A 227 -28.08 -3.21 -8.21
C MET A 227 -28.11 -1.94 -7.35
N LEU A 228 -26.98 -1.23 -7.23
CA LEU A 228 -26.89 0.03 -6.49
C LEU A 228 -27.73 1.13 -7.19
N ASP A 229 -27.64 1.26 -8.50
CA ASP A 229 -28.39 2.25 -9.29
C ASP A 229 -29.90 2.02 -9.19
N GLU A 230 -30.36 0.77 -9.39
CA GLU A 230 -31.76 0.37 -9.25
C GLU A 230 -32.31 0.60 -7.82
N ALA A 231 -31.42 0.51 -6.81
CA ALA A 231 -31.78 0.79 -5.41
C ALA A 231 -31.76 2.29 -5.05
N GLY A 232 -31.33 3.17 -5.97
CA GLY A 232 -31.25 4.61 -5.79
C GLY A 232 -29.97 5.09 -5.10
N PHE A 233 -28.84 4.39 -5.32
CA PHE A 233 -27.50 4.71 -4.80
C PHE A 233 -26.45 4.84 -5.92
N PRO A 234 -26.65 5.73 -6.90
CA PRO A 234 -25.72 5.88 -8.03
C PRO A 234 -24.32 6.38 -7.59
N ASP A 235 -24.25 7.13 -6.48
CA ASP A 235 -23.01 7.70 -5.96
C ASP A 235 -22.21 6.73 -5.06
N ALA A 236 -22.76 5.53 -4.78
CA ALA A 236 -22.06 4.53 -3.98
C ALA A 236 -20.80 4.05 -4.70
N VAL A 237 -19.65 4.08 -4.02
CA VAL A 237 -18.40 3.62 -4.60
C VAL A 237 -18.32 2.09 -4.65
N ILE A 238 -17.59 1.57 -5.61
CA ILE A 238 -17.25 0.16 -5.72
C ILE A 238 -15.72 0.05 -5.58
N SER A 239 -15.27 -0.59 -4.50
CA SER A 239 -13.88 -0.88 -4.26
C SER A 239 -13.57 -2.32 -4.63
N ALA A 240 -12.63 -2.54 -5.53
CA ALA A 240 -12.12 -3.86 -5.87
C ALA A 240 -10.80 -4.10 -5.16
N SER A 241 -10.62 -5.29 -4.64
CA SER A 241 -9.38 -5.75 -4.03
C SER A 241 -9.13 -7.22 -4.37
N ASN A 242 -8.02 -7.73 -4.04
CA ASN A 242 -7.43 -9.04 -4.31
C ASN A 242 -6.02 -8.84 -4.90
N ASP A 243 -5.46 -9.81 -5.58
CA ASP A 243 -4.15 -9.74 -6.24
C ASP A 243 -4.18 -8.88 -7.51
N LEU A 244 -4.58 -7.61 -7.36
CA LEU A 244 -4.68 -6.68 -8.48
C LEU A 244 -3.29 -6.18 -8.88
N ASP A 245 -3.02 -6.25 -10.18
CA ASP A 245 -1.88 -5.64 -10.82
C ASP A 245 -2.33 -4.68 -11.94
N GLU A 246 -1.38 -4.01 -12.58
CA GLU A 246 -1.65 -3.07 -13.65
C GLU A 246 -2.43 -3.70 -14.81
N TYR A 247 -2.23 -4.97 -15.12
CA TYR A 247 -2.88 -5.66 -16.23
C TYR A 247 -4.33 -6.03 -15.89
N LEU A 248 -4.55 -6.54 -14.67
CA LEU A 248 -5.90 -6.87 -14.20
C LEU A 248 -6.75 -5.61 -14.04
N ILE A 249 -6.18 -4.52 -13.51
CA ILE A 249 -6.88 -3.24 -13.39
C ILE A 249 -7.25 -2.70 -14.77
N GLU A 250 -6.33 -2.69 -15.73
CA GLU A 250 -6.62 -2.26 -17.08
C GLU A 250 -7.73 -3.11 -17.71
N SER A 251 -7.67 -4.43 -17.58
CA SER A 251 -8.72 -5.33 -18.05
C SER A 251 -10.07 -5.06 -17.39
N CYS A 252 -10.12 -4.88 -16.07
CA CYS A 252 -11.35 -4.54 -15.37
C CYS A 252 -11.95 -3.22 -15.87
N LEU A 253 -11.13 -2.18 -16.02
CA LEU A 253 -11.59 -0.85 -16.47
C LEU A 253 -12.06 -0.84 -17.92
N LEU A 254 -11.45 -1.64 -18.80
CA LEU A 254 -11.95 -1.80 -20.19
C LEU A 254 -13.40 -2.30 -20.26
N TYR A 255 -13.82 -3.08 -19.26
CA TYR A 255 -15.18 -3.64 -19.20
C TYR A 255 -16.15 -2.84 -18.32
N THR A 256 -15.66 -1.95 -17.46
CA THR A 256 -16.48 -1.23 -16.46
C THR A 256 -16.61 0.26 -16.74
N SER A 257 -15.66 0.86 -17.46
CA SER A 257 -15.77 2.26 -17.91
C SER A 257 -16.67 2.35 -19.13
N PRO A 258 -17.57 3.34 -19.22
CA PRO A 258 -18.30 3.61 -20.46
C PRO A 258 -17.28 3.91 -21.57
N SER A 259 -17.37 3.18 -22.67
CA SER A 259 -16.55 3.47 -23.86
C SER A 259 -16.91 4.86 -24.38
N PRO A 260 -15.97 5.66 -24.88
CA PRO A 260 -16.29 6.88 -25.62
C PRO A 260 -17.24 6.64 -26.80
N ARG A 261 -17.34 5.40 -27.30
CA ARG A 261 -18.29 5.00 -28.35
C ARG A 261 -19.70 4.79 -27.82
N ASP A 262 -19.88 4.49 -26.53
CA ASP A 262 -21.22 4.28 -25.94
C ASP A 262 -21.90 5.61 -25.61
N VAL A 263 -21.18 6.73 -25.68
CA VAL A 263 -21.69 8.09 -25.45
C VAL A 263 -22.21 8.73 -26.78
N GLU A 264 -21.81 8.21 -27.93
CA GLU A 264 -22.22 8.74 -29.24
C GLU A 264 -23.51 8.10 -29.80
N GLU A 265 -23.99 7.01 -29.16
CA GLU A 265 -25.23 6.31 -29.61
C GLU A 265 -26.45 6.54 -28.69
N SER A 266 -26.46 7.57 -27.85
CA SER A 266 -27.60 7.89 -26.97
C SER A 266 -28.23 9.25 -27.28
#